data_62d6b54ab46edac34ff0a14ddba9a245
#
_entry.id   62d6b54ab46edac34ff0a14ddba9a245
#
_cell.length_a   1.000
_cell.length_b   1.000
_cell.length_c   1.000
_cell.angle_alpha   90.00
_cell.angle_beta   90.00
_cell.angle_gamma   90.00
#
_symmetry.space_group_name_H-M   'P 1'
#
loop_
_entity.id
_entity.type
_entity.pdbx_description
1 polymer ?
#
loop_
_entity_poly.entity_id
_entity_poly.type
_entity_poly.pdbx_seq_one_letter_code
_entity_poly.pdbx_strand_id
1 'polypeptide(L)'
;MNVTEVSWNRTIDIEKYQTVEESDWSLPSNARLLHSAQEIHHYDTVLDHYETKSREVPKERITGYNTYYTYNDLGNGYFEEEEHSEPIYETYYETEYYEDPVYREEPVYQTKYYYEIDKWLYERSVKTSGKDKNPYWGNLNLASDERESSKSQQYQITGIVNDKQKTYLISLDDWKKIDFGKEFKLRVSLSNAELIE
;
A
#
# COMPACT_ATOMS: atom_id res chain seq x y z
N MET A 1 13.07 26.46 24.09
CA MET A 1 12.95 25.21 24.86
C MET A 1 14.08 25.18 25.90
N ASN A 2 13.77 24.97 27.16
CA ASN A 2 14.76 24.74 28.19
C ASN A 2 15.10 23.24 28.19
N VAL A 3 16.35 22.88 27.87
CA VAL A 3 16.78 21.48 27.73
C VAL A 3 17.11 20.92 29.11
N THR A 4 16.42 19.87 29.50
CA THR A 4 16.56 19.20 30.80
C THR A 4 17.32 17.87 30.72
N GLU A 5 17.34 17.24 29.54
CA GLU A 5 18.05 15.97 29.31
C GLU A 5 18.51 15.87 27.85
N VAL A 6 19.66 15.27 27.64
CA VAL A 6 20.09 14.78 26.34
C VAL A 6 20.28 13.27 26.44
N SER A 7 19.98 12.57 25.36
CA SER A 7 20.22 11.13 25.29
C SER A 7 20.68 10.72 23.90
N TRP A 8 21.32 9.57 23.87
CA TRP A 8 21.82 8.98 22.63
C TRP A 8 21.64 7.47 22.68
N ASN A 9 21.46 6.88 21.52
CA ASN A 9 21.59 5.46 21.34
C ASN A 9 22.37 5.15 20.05
N ARG A 10 23.09 4.04 20.06
CA ARG A 10 23.85 3.51 18.93
C ARG A 10 23.63 2.02 18.84
N THR A 11 23.41 1.54 17.64
CA THR A 11 23.17 0.13 17.35
C THR A 11 24.09 -0.30 16.22
N ILE A 12 24.74 -1.44 16.40
CA ILE A 12 25.50 -2.14 15.38
C ILE A 12 24.83 -3.47 15.17
N ASP A 13 24.38 -3.73 13.95
CA ASP A 13 23.81 -5.03 13.57
C ASP A 13 24.92 -5.96 13.09
N ILE A 14 24.83 -7.20 13.51
CA ILE A 14 25.79 -8.25 13.20
C ILE A 14 25.08 -9.31 12.40
N GLU A 15 25.72 -9.71 11.32
CA GLU A 15 25.32 -10.84 10.48
C GLU A 15 26.26 -12.00 10.71
N LYS A 16 25.69 -13.21 10.53
CA LYS A 16 26.42 -14.46 10.55
C LYS A 16 26.32 -15.16 9.21
N TYR A 17 27.46 -15.69 8.75
CA TYR A 17 27.53 -16.51 7.55
C TYR A 17 27.08 -17.92 7.87
N GLN A 18 26.00 -18.36 7.24
CA GLN A 18 25.44 -19.68 7.53
C GLN A 18 24.73 -20.27 6.31
N THR A 19 24.69 -21.59 6.29
CA THR A 19 23.94 -22.35 5.30
C THR A 19 22.47 -22.41 5.70
N VAL A 20 21.58 -22.11 4.76
CA VAL A 20 20.13 -22.19 4.96
C VAL A 20 19.49 -22.97 3.81
N GLU A 21 18.40 -23.66 4.13
CA GLU A 21 17.57 -24.32 3.13
C GLU A 21 16.50 -23.33 2.64
N GLU A 22 16.36 -23.25 1.32
CA GLU A 22 15.37 -22.42 0.65
C GLU A 22 14.73 -23.16 -0.51
N SER A 23 13.65 -22.58 -1.02
CA SER A 23 13.04 -23.06 -2.26
C SER A 23 12.59 -21.90 -3.13
N ASP A 24 12.76 -22.05 -4.43
CA ASP A 24 12.34 -21.05 -5.42
C ASP A 24 12.07 -21.75 -6.76
N TRP A 25 11.43 -21.04 -7.66
CA TRP A 25 11.17 -21.45 -9.04
C TRP A 25 12.40 -21.33 -9.95
N SER A 26 13.49 -20.76 -9.46
CA SER A 26 14.80 -20.71 -10.09
C SER A 26 15.89 -21.18 -9.12
N LEU A 27 16.90 -21.87 -9.64
CA LEU A 27 18.03 -22.30 -8.83
C LEU A 27 19.16 -21.28 -8.91
N PRO A 28 19.55 -20.61 -7.80
CA PRO A 28 20.70 -19.72 -7.79
C PRO A 28 22.00 -20.43 -8.15
N SER A 29 22.90 -19.78 -8.87
CA SER A 29 24.14 -20.39 -9.35
C SER A 29 25.10 -20.86 -8.26
N ASN A 30 25.00 -20.27 -7.06
CA ASN A 30 25.82 -20.62 -5.89
C ASN A 30 25.09 -21.52 -4.89
N ALA A 31 23.90 -22.01 -5.25
CA ALA A 31 23.14 -22.93 -4.41
C ALA A 31 23.49 -24.39 -4.66
N ARG A 32 23.38 -25.22 -3.63
CA ARG A 32 23.46 -26.68 -3.72
C ARG A 32 22.07 -27.27 -3.81
N LEU A 33 21.72 -27.82 -4.97
CA LEU A 33 20.43 -28.46 -5.18
C LEU A 33 20.27 -29.67 -4.24
N LEU A 34 19.17 -29.71 -3.51
CA LEU A 34 18.75 -30.87 -2.72
C LEU A 34 17.83 -31.80 -3.52
N HIS A 35 16.74 -31.24 -4.03
CA HIS A 35 15.79 -31.89 -4.93
C HIS A 35 14.96 -30.88 -5.69
N SER A 36 14.16 -31.37 -6.63
CA SER A 36 13.17 -30.56 -7.33
C SER A 36 11.85 -31.33 -7.48
N ALA A 37 10.75 -30.60 -7.58
CA ALA A 37 9.41 -31.15 -7.77
C ALA A 37 8.59 -30.30 -8.73
N GLN A 38 7.61 -30.93 -9.39
CA GLN A 38 6.60 -30.17 -10.12
C GLN A 38 5.52 -29.71 -9.14
N GLU A 39 5.36 -28.41 -8.98
CA GLU A 39 4.36 -27.80 -8.09
C GLU A 39 3.51 -26.79 -8.86
N ILE A 40 2.33 -26.52 -8.33
CA ILE A 40 1.46 -25.49 -8.89
C ILE A 40 2.11 -24.12 -8.67
N HIS A 41 2.46 -23.46 -9.76
CA HIS A 41 3.02 -22.13 -9.74
C HIS A 41 1.94 -21.07 -9.61
N HIS A 42 0.87 -21.20 -10.43
CA HIS A 42 -0.30 -20.33 -10.42
C HIS A 42 -1.49 -21.02 -11.08
N TYR A 43 -2.62 -20.34 -11.09
CA TYR A 43 -3.80 -20.79 -11.82
C TYR A 43 -4.09 -19.80 -12.95
N ASP A 44 -4.38 -20.33 -14.14
CA ASP A 44 -4.89 -19.56 -15.26
C ASP A 44 -6.41 -19.65 -15.31
N THR A 45 -7.06 -18.52 -15.52
CA THR A 45 -8.50 -18.48 -15.75
C THR A 45 -8.78 -18.73 -17.22
N VAL A 46 -9.35 -19.87 -17.55
CA VAL A 46 -9.70 -20.26 -18.92
C VAL A 46 -11.21 -20.31 -19.12
N LEU A 47 -11.68 -19.98 -20.33
CA LEU A 47 -13.07 -20.13 -20.66
C LEU A 47 -13.43 -21.62 -20.64
N ASP A 48 -14.45 -21.98 -19.85
CA ASP A 48 -14.96 -23.34 -19.75
C ASP A 48 -16.09 -23.59 -20.77
N HIS A 49 -17.17 -22.85 -20.63
CA HIS A 49 -18.32 -22.93 -21.53
C HIS A 49 -19.12 -21.63 -21.51
N TYR A 50 -20.16 -21.58 -22.33
CA TYR A 50 -21.17 -20.52 -22.29
C TYR A 50 -22.47 -21.05 -21.70
N GLU A 51 -23.09 -20.27 -20.82
CA GLU A 51 -24.44 -20.52 -20.32
C GLU A 51 -25.43 -19.57 -21.01
N THR A 52 -26.53 -20.11 -21.52
CA THR A 52 -27.63 -19.28 -22.04
C THR A 52 -28.39 -18.69 -20.88
N LYS A 53 -28.40 -17.38 -20.74
CA LYS A 53 -29.20 -16.62 -19.78
C LYS A 53 -30.29 -15.83 -20.49
N SER A 54 -31.30 -15.42 -19.76
CA SER A 54 -32.36 -14.56 -20.27
C SER A 54 -32.56 -13.33 -19.41
N ARG A 55 -33.02 -12.27 -20.05
CA ARG A 55 -33.41 -11.02 -19.39
C ARG A 55 -34.67 -10.48 -20.04
N GLU A 56 -35.50 -9.81 -19.26
CA GLU A 56 -36.64 -9.06 -19.74
C GLU A 56 -36.19 -7.65 -20.16
N VAL A 57 -36.44 -7.32 -21.45
CA VAL A 57 -36.08 -6.02 -22.02
C VAL A 57 -37.39 -5.25 -22.29
N PRO A 58 -37.53 -4.03 -21.74
CA PRO A 58 -38.73 -3.21 -22.00
C PRO A 58 -38.70 -2.70 -23.44
N LYS A 59 -39.83 -2.86 -24.12
CA LYS A 59 -40.11 -2.29 -25.44
C LYS A 59 -41.39 -1.50 -25.39
N GLU A 60 -41.51 -0.55 -26.28
CA GLU A 60 -42.71 0.28 -26.40
C GLU A 60 -43.45 -0.03 -27.67
N ARG A 61 -44.79 -0.09 -27.59
CA ARG A 61 -45.69 -0.18 -28.73
C ARG A 61 -46.75 0.90 -28.67
N ILE A 62 -47.18 1.40 -29.82
CA ILE A 62 -48.29 2.32 -29.91
C ILE A 62 -49.60 1.50 -29.78
N THR A 63 -50.42 1.85 -28.81
CA THR A 63 -51.72 1.19 -28.55
C THR A 63 -52.91 2.03 -29.00
N GLY A 64 -52.67 3.28 -29.32
CA GLY A 64 -53.70 4.20 -29.78
C GLY A 64 -53.18 5.59 -30.02
N TYR A 65 -54.07 6.49 -30.30
CA TYR A 65 -53.78 7.90 -30.46
C TYR A 65 -54.78 8.73 -29.64
N ASN A 66 -54.24 9.74 -28.96
CA ASN A 66 -55.08 10.75 -28.32
C ASN A 66 -55.25 11.92 -29.28
N THR A 67 -56.46 12.11 -29.76
CA THR A 67 -56.77 13.18 -30.71
C THR A 67 -57.43 14.34 -29.96
N TYR A 68 -56.89 15.53 -30.15
CA TYR A 68 -57.46 16.78 -29.62
C TYR A 68 -57.44 17.88 -30.68
N TYR A 69 -58.30 18.87 -30.50
CA TYR A 69 -58.48 19.97 -31.44
C TYR A 69 -58.02 21.26 -30.82
N THR A 70 -57.33 22.10 -31.59
CA THR A 70 -57.04 23.49 -31.26
C THR A 70 -57.80 24.39 -32.19
N TYR A 71 -58.16 25.57 -31.68
CA TYR A 71 -58.97 26.55 -32.45
C TYR A 71 -58.16 27.81 -32.55
N ASN A 72 -57.83 28.24 -33.79
CA ASN A 72 -57.10 29.47 -34.08
C ASN A 72 -58.10 30.54 -34.48
N ASP A 73 -58.18 31.64 -33.77
CA ASP A 73 -59.03 32.81 -34.10
C ASP A 73 -58.46 33.55 -35.32
N LEU A 74 -59.27 33.63 -36.40
CA LEU A 74 -58.91 34.30 -37.64
C LEU A 74 -59.17 35.80 -37.60
N GLY A 75 -59.65 36.40 -36.49
CA GLY A 75 -59.87 37.81 -36.32
C GLY A 75 -61.08 38.41 -37.08
N ASN A 76 -61.89 37.52 -37.71
CA ASN A 76 -63.09 37.88 -38.50
C ASN A 76 -64.37 37.24 -37.96
N GLY A 77 -64.28 36.67 -36.71
CA GLY A 77 -65.40 35.97 -36.06
C GLY A 77 -65.46 34.50 -36.41
N TYR A 78 -64.51 33.96 -37.17
CA TYR A 78 -64.35 32.57 -37.49
C TYR A 78 -63.14 31.96 -36.82
N PHE A 79 -63.21 30.66 -36.49
CA PHE A 79 -62.11 29.89 -35.94
C PHE A 79 -61.75 28.78 -36.93
N GLU A 80 -60.43 28.55 -37.08
CA GLU A 80 -59.92 27.41 -37.81
C GLU A 80 -59.65 26.31 -36.79
N GLU A 81 -60.21 25.12 -37.04
CA GLU A 81 -60.05 23.90 -36.25
C GLU A 81 -58.84 23.16 -36.78
N GLU A 82 -57.90 22.87 -35.92
CA GLU A 82 -56.70 22.07 -36.24
C GLU A 82 -56.70 20.78 -35.37
N GLU A 83 -56.73 19.66 -36.03
CA GLU A 83 -56.70 18.34 -35.38
C GLU A 83 -55.25 17.91 -35.07
N HIS A 84 -54.99 17.58 -33.81
CA HIS A 84 -53.72 17.07 -33.35
C HIS A 84 -53.87 15.62 -32.86
N SER A 85 -52.86 14.76 -33.15
CA SER A 85 -52.90 13.37 -32.77
C SER A 85 -51.55 12.98 -32.16
N GLU A 86 -51.59 12.55 -30.90
CA GLU A 86 -50.42 12.10 -30.16
C GLU A 86 -50.49 10.60 -29.89
N PRO A 87 -49.41 9.82 -30.16
CA PRO A 87 -49.43 8.38 -29.93
C PRO A 87 -49.47 8.07 -28.44
N ILE A 88 -50.24 7.06 -28.06
CA ILE A 88 -50.26 6.46 -26.73
C ILE A 88 -49.36 5.22 -26.76
N TYR A 89 -48.34 5.21 -25.90
CA TYR A 89 -47.39 4.11 -25.79
C TYR A 89 -47.75 3.21 -24.62
N GLU A 90 -47.57 1.92 -24.83
CA GLU A 90 -47.60 0.90 -23.79
C GLU A 90 -46.26 0.18 -23.74
N THR A 91 -45.68 0.07 -22.55
CA THR A 91 -44.45 -0.70 -22.33
C THR A 91 -44.82 -2.18 -22.18
N TYR A 92 -44.21 -3.05 -22.97
CA TYR A 92 -44.25 -4.49 -22.81
C TYR A 92 -42.85 -5.05 -22.68
N TYR A 93 -42.71 -6.25 -22.14
CA TYR A 93 -41.41 -6.89 -21.93
C TYR A 93 -41.24 -8.03 -22.93
N GLU A 94 -40.03 -8.11 -23.49
CA GLU A 94 -39.63 -9.21 -24.39
C GLU A 94 -38.43 -9.92 -23.80
N THR A 95 -38.48 -11.24 -23.73
CA THR A 95 -37.39 -12.06 -23.24
C THR A 95 -36.27 -12.11 -24.29
N GLU A 96 -35.11 -11.58 -23.95
CA GLU A 96 -33.89 -11.73 -24.75
C GLU A 96 -32.98 -12.77 -24.12
N TYR A 97 -32.44 -13.67 -24.94
CA TYR A 97 -31.47 -14.66 -24.54
C TYR A 97 -30.06 -14.17 -24.92
N TYR A 98 -29.09 -14.39 -24.04
CA TYR A 98 -27.70 -14.07 -24.28
C TYR A 98 -26.81 -15.15 -23.72
N GLU A 99 -25.58 -15.27 -24.30
CA GLU A 99 -24.57 -16.20 -23.86
C GLU A 99 -23.69 -15.51 -22.82
N ASP A 100 -23.57 -16.13 -21.63
CA ASP A 100 -22.76 -15.66 -20.51
C ASP A 100 -21.55 -16.60 -20.34
N PRO A 101 -20.29 -16.10 -20.46
CA PRO A 101 -19.13 -16.96 -20.36
C PRO A 101 -18.91 -17.43 -18.92
N VAL A 102 -18.71 -18.73 -18.75
CA VAL A 102 -18.33 -19.36 -17.49
C VAL A 102 -16.86 -19.73 -17.57
N TYR A 103 -16.09 -19.35 -16.56
CA TYR A 103 -14.66 -19.57 -16.49
C TYR A 103 -14.33 -20.62 -15.43
N ARG A 104 -13.23 -21.32 -15.63
CA ARG A 104 -12.64 -22.23 -14.65
C ARG A 104 -11.17 -21.91 -14.45
N GLU A 105 -10.63 -22.35 -13.34
CA GLU A 105 -9.20 -22.24 -13.04
C GLU A 105 -8.47 -23.53 -13.42
N GLU A 106 -7.39 -23.39 -14.20
CA GLU A 106 -6.50 -24.49 -14.56
C GLU A 106 -5.13 -24.28 -13.87
N PRO A 107 -4.60 -25.31 -13.15
CA PRO A 107 -3.31 -25.20 -12.51
C PRO A 107 -2.17 -25.25 -13.53
N VAL A 108 -1.27 -24.28 -13.44
CA VAL A 108 -0.03 -24.25 -14.22
C VAL A 108 1.11 -24.74 -13.33
N TYR A 109 1.74 -25.83 -13.74
CA TYR A 109 2.84 -26.46 -13.01
C TYR A 109 4.17 -25.95 -13.49
N GLN A 110 5.10 -25.74 -12.55
CA GLN A 110 6.49 -25.39 -12.82
C GLN A 110 7.41 -26.17 -11.91
N THR A 111 8.66 -26.35 -12.31
CA THR A 111 9.68 -26.98 -11.48
C THR A 111 10.06 -26.02 -10.36
N LYS A 112 9.87 -26.46 -9.11
CA LYS A 112 10.36 -25.78 -7.91
C LYS A 112 11.61 -26.48 -7.41
N TYR A 113 12.63 -25.71 -7.09
CA TYR A 113 13.92 -26.18 -6.62
C TYR A 113 14.03 -25.98 -5.11
N TYR A 114 14.49 -27.00 -4.41
CA TYR A 114 14.82 -26.97 -2.99
C TYR A 114 16.32 -27.10 -2.87
N TYR A 115 16.95 -26.17 -2.19
CA TYR A 115 18.40 -26.03 -2.20
C TYR A 115 18.93 -25.48 -0.88
N GLU A 116 20.21 -25.71 -0.63
CA GLU A 116 20.99 -25.03 0.39
C GLU A 116 21.79 -23.89 -0.23
N ILE A 117 21.85 -22.77 0.48
CA ILE A 117 22.63 -21.61 0.06
C ILE A 117 23.33 -20.98 1.26
N ASP A 118 24.58 -20.61 1.06
CA ASP A 118 25.37 -19.91 2.07
C ASP A 118 25.15 -18.40 1.93
N LYS A 119 24.74 -17.75 3.02
CA LYS A 119 24.51 -16.30 3.03
C LYS A 119 24.65 -15.67 4.39
N TRP A 120 24.85 -14.36 4.37
CA TRP A 120 24.87 -13.53 5.56
C TRP A 120 23.45 -13.25 6.02
N LEU A 121 23.14 -13.60 7.27
CA LEU A 121 21.84 -13.35 7.88
C LEU A 121 22.02 -12.59 9.18
N TYR A 122 21.03 -11.73 9.49
CA TYR A 122 21.00 -11.04 10.76
C TYR A 122 21.07 -12.04 11.92
N GLU A 123 22.00 -11.81 12.85
CA GLU A 123 22.19 -12.64 14.05
C GLU A 123 21.80 -11.89 15.32
N ARG A 124 22.38 -10.71 15.53
CA ARG A 124 22.17 -9.93 16.75
C ARG A 124 22.55 -8.45 16.55
N SER A 125 22.16 -7.64 17.54
CA SER A 125 22.60 -6.23 17.61
C SER A 125 23.37 -5.96 18.90
N VAL A 126 24.42 -5.18 18.79
CA VAL A 126 25.12 -4.58 19.94
C VAL A 126 24.62 -3.16 20.10
N LYS A 127 23.99 -2.87 21.26
CA LYS A 127 23.39 -1.58 21.55
C LYS A 127 24.10 -0.89 22.70
N THR A 128 24.32 0.40 22.55
CA THR A 128 24.80 1.30 23.61
C THR A 128 23.90 2.52 23.68
N SER A 129 23.71 3.04 24.88
CA SER A 129 22.90 4.24 25.11
C SER A 129 23.40 4.98 26.33
N GLY A 130 23.12 6.27 26.40
CA GLY A 130 23.47 7.10 27.56
C GLY A 130 22.67 8.39 27.57
N LYS A 131 22.73 9.05 28.74
CA LYS A 131 22.16 10.37 29.00
C LYS A 131 23.26 11.42 29.25
N ASP A 132 24.40 11.19 28.69
CA ASP A 132 25.58 12.04 28.75
C ASP A 132 25.99 12.52 27.33
N LYS A 133 27.08 13.26 27.24
CA LYS A 133 27.63 13.77 26.00
C LYS A 133 28.79 12.92 25.42
N ASN A 134 28.94 11.68 25.88
CA ASN A 134 30.05 10.81 25.52
C ASN A 134 29.53 9.53 24.79
N PRO A 135 28.95 9.66 23.60
CA PRO A 135 28.44 8.49 22.87
C PRO A 135 29.58 7.61 22.39
N TYR A 136 29.48 6.32 22.61
CA TYR A 136 30.45 5.32 22.15
C TYR A 136 29.76 4.16 21.42
N TRP A 137 30.54 3.47 20.59
CA TRP A 137 30.10 2.23 19.95
C TRP A 137 30.47 1.04 20.83
N GLY A 138 29.56 0.08 20.94
CA GLY A 138 29.82 -1.14 21.71
C GLY A 138 30.93 -1.99 21.08
N ASN A 139 31.61 -2.76 21.92
CA ASN A 139 32.63 -3.71 21.45
C ASN A 139 31.96 -4.87 20.73
N LEU A 140 32.43 -5.17 19.54
CA LEU A 140 32.01 -6.28 18.73
C LEU A 140 32.94 -7.48 19.01
N ASN A 141 32.55 -8.39 19.86
CA ASN A 141 33.25 -9.67 19.98
C ASN A 141 32.73 -10.60 18.87
N LEU A 142 33.24 -10.42 17.65
CA LEU A 142 32.82 -11.19 16.47
C LEU A 142 33.49 -12.56 16.45
N ALA A 143 32.69 -13.59 16.14
CA ALA A 143 33.19 -14.89 15.74
C ALA A 143 33.75 -14.84 14.31
N SER A 144 34.48 -15.89 13.90
CA SER A 144 35.10 -15.94 12.57
C SER A 144 34.11 -15.94 11.41
N ASP A 145 32.86 -16.33 11.68
CA ASP A 145 31.73 -16.38 10.76
C ASP A 145 30.74 -15.22 10.94
N GLU A 146 31.12 -14.19 11.74
CA GLU A 146 30.33 -12.99 11.95
C GLU A 146 30.98 -11.75 11.33
N ARG A 147 30.16 -10.80 10.94
CA ARG A 147 30.58 -9.47 10.48
C ARG A 147 29.65 -8.35 10.94
N GLU A 148 30.16 -7.16 10.98
CA GLU A 148 29.33 -5.95 11.07
C GLU A 148 28.53 -5.77 9.78
N SER A 149 27.21 -5.57 9.90
CA SER A 149 26.29 -5.34 8.77
C SER A 149 25.94 -3.87 8.64
N SER A 150 25.39 -3.28 9.70
CA SER A 150 24.95 -1.89 9.69
C SER A 150 25.25 -1.18 11.00
N LYS A 151 25.32 0.15 10.92
CA LYS A 151 25.39 1.06 12.08
C LYS A 151 24.26 2.06 12.02
N SER A 152 23.58 2.25 13.13
CA SER A 152 22.59 3.31 13.31
C SER A 152 22.83 4.07 14.60
N GLN A 153 22.46 5.35 14.59
CA GLN A 153 22.57 6.20 15.78
C GLN A 153 21.41 7.20 15.83
N GLN A 154 20.98 7.51 17.03
CA GLN A 154 19.95 8.49 17.29
C GLN A 154 20.34 9.38 18.46
N TYR A 155 20.03 10.65 18.36
CA TYR A 155 20.28 11.64 19.38
C TYR A 155 18.97 12.33 19.72
N GLN A 156 18.72 12.52 21.01
CA GLN A 156 17.50 13.11 21.51
C GLN A 156 17.79 14.21 22.52
N ILE A 157 16.88 15.17 22.56
CA ILE A 157 16.83 16.20 23.58
C ILE A 157 15.45 16.18 24.21
N THR A 158 15.42 16.31 25.52
CA THR A 158 14.19 16.45 26.28
C THR A 158 14.21 17.77 27.02
N GLY A 159 13.10 18.48 27.04
CA GLY A 159 13.00 19.76 27.72
C GLY A 159 11.57 20.24 27.86
N ILE A 160 11.41 21.42 28.45
CA ILE A 160 10.11 22.01 28.73
C ILE A 160 9.76 23.02 27.64
N VAL A 161 8.58 22.86 27.07
CA VAL A 161 7.95 23.78 26.11
C VAL A 161 6.51 24.01 26.55
N ASN A 162 6.15 25.25 26.86
CA ASN A 162 4.82 25.64 27.35
C ASN A 162 4.34 24.72 28.50
N ASP A 163 5.17 24.62 29.53
CA ASP A 163 4.95 23.82 30.76
C ASP A 163 4.75 22.30 30.52
N LYS A 164 5.09 21.81 29.33
CA LYS A 164 5.02 20.39 28.99
C LYS A 164 6.38 19.85 28.63
N GLN A 165 6.72 18.69 29.18
CA GLN A 165 7.92 17.95 28.77
C GLN A 165 7.72 17.38 27.37
N LYS A 166 8.73 17.63 26.51
CA LYS A 166 8.76 17.11 25.14
C LYS A 166 10.12 16.57 24.80
N THR A 167 10.16 15.51 24.01
CA THR A 167 11.39 14.89 23.52
C THR A 167 11.40 14.95 21.99
N TYR A 168 12.53 15.33 21.45
CA TYR A 168 12.73 15.44 20.00
C TYR A 168 14.01 14.75 19.58
N LEU A 169 13.97 14.14 18.38
CA LEU A 169 15.15 13.68 17.66
C LEU A 169 15.87 14.89 17.05
N ILE A 170 17.19 14.87 17.08
CA ILE A 170 18.02 15.96 16.58
C ILE A 170 19.27 15.39 15.89
N SER A 171 19.87 16.16 14.98
CA SER A 171 21.12 15.79 14.33
C SER A 171 22.26 15.68 15.33
N LEU A 172 23.28 14.88 15.02
CA LEU A 172 24.49 14.80 15.86
C LEU A 172 25.17 16.15 16.02
N ASP A 173 25.24 16.95 14.96
CA ASP A 173 25.96 18.23 14.96
C ASP A 173 25.24 19.26 15.83
N ASP A 174 23.92 19.32 15.77
CA ASP A 174 23.13 20.18 16.65
C ASP A 174 23.13 19.66 18.08
N TRP A 175 23.01 18.33 18.27
CA TRP A 175 23.07 17.72 19.58
C TRP A 175 24.37 18.03 20.33
N LYS A 176 25.51 18.10 19.64
CA LYS A 176 26.79 18.48 20.23
C LYS A 176 26.81 19.92 20.74
N LYS A 177 26.07 20.84 20.09
CA LYS A 177 26.03 22.27 20.45
C LYS A 177 25.11 22.55 21.65
N ILE A 178 24.21 21.64 21.98
CA ILE A 178 23.24 21.82 23.07
C ILE A 178 23.84 21.46 24.41
N ASP A 179 23.73 22.38 25.38
CA ASP A 179 24.15 22.19 26.78
C ASP A 179 22.92 22.07 27.69
N PHE A 180 23.11 21.39 28.82
CA PHE A 180 22.11 21.28 29.88
C PHE A 180 21.79 22.64 30.51
N GLY A 181 20.50 22.84 30.81
CA GLY A 181 20.05 24.03 31.54
C GLY A 181 20.09 25.34 30.76
N LYS A 182 20.38 25.28 29.47
CA LYS A 182 20.33 26.43 28.58
C LYS A 182 19.06 26.41 27.74
N GLU A 183 18.62 27.60 27.34
CA GLU A 183 17.53 27.76 26.39
C GLU A 183 18.02 27.78 24.96
N PHE A 184 17.32 27.03 24.11
CA PHE A 184 17.58 26.96 22.67
C PHE A 184 16.32 27.23 21.87
N LYS A 185 16.49 27.87 20.72
CA LYS A 185 15.44 28.00 19.70
C LYS A 185 15.51 26.81 18.76
N LEU A 186 14.40 26.13 18.60
CA LEU A 186 14.29 24.92 17.78
C LEU A 186 13.18 25.09 16.74
N ARG A 187 13.47 24.68 15.51
CA ARG A 187 12.44 24.39 14.51
C ARG A 187 12.03 22.95 14.68
N VAL A 188 10.73 22.70 14.91
CA VAL A 188 10.19 21.38 15.21
C VAL A 188 9.27 20.93 14.08
N SER A 189 9.45 19.70 13.62
CA SER A 189 8.59 19.02 12.64
C SER A 189 8.27 17.62 13.15
N LEU A 190 7.04 17.36 13.57
CA LEU A 190 6.59 16.12 14.22
C LEU A 190 7.48 15.76 15.44
N SER A 191 8.32 14.74 15.31
CA SER A 191 9.23 14.27 16.36
C SER A 191 10.67 14.75 16.20
N ASN A 192 10.99 15.48 15.13
CA ASN A 192 12.34 15.98 14.84
C ASN A 192 12.47 17.44 15.22
N ALA A 193 13.68 17.83 15.62
CA ALA A 193 14.03 19.21 15.89
C ALA A 193 15.35 19.57 15.21
N GLU A 194 15.49 20.83 14.83
CA GLU A 194 16.67 21.47 14.27
C GLU A 194 16.98 22.70 15.09
N LEU A 195 18.26 22.92 15.41
CA LEU A 195 18.72 24.12 16.12
C LEU A 195 18.62 25.32 15.17
N ILE A 196 17.98 26.40 15.65
CA ILE A 196 17.95 27.69 14.95
C ILE A 196 19.02 28.57 15.61
N GLU A 197 19.96 29.04 14.83
CA GLU A 197 21.00 30.01 15.26
C GLU A 197 20.42 31.36 15.68
#